data_ba3d8b3c31f56084b07d9cd3335bf3ae
#
_entry.id   ba3d8b3c31f56084b07d9cd3335bf3ae
#
_cell.length_a   1.000
_cell.length_b   1.000
_cell.length_c   1.000
_cell.angle_alpha   90.00
_cell.angle_beta   90.00
_cell.angle_gamma   90.00
#
_symmetry.space_group_name_H-M   'P 1'
#
loop_
_entity.id
_entity.type
_entity.pdbx_description
1 polymer ?
#
loop_
_entity_poly.entity_id
_entity_poly.type
_entity_poly.pdbx_seq_one_letter_code
_entity_poly.pdbx_strand_id
1 'polypeptide(L)'
;SMAEQTEIYDIKFLKGFIRRRKRVFITVSSIVMAAAVLFAIFAPKTYVSTATFLIEGQISEEVVKGMPVGYIDERLQAITQQVLSRDKLLEIIQQYNLYGAREDQAALEVAVKKMREDVVVRTIRAEDLDKRPSPTRFNTVAFTLSYQGKDPKTVQQVTSRLASLYIEKNELAKEQYV
;
A
#
# COMPACT_ATOMS: atom_id res chain seq x y z
N SER A 1 -14.31 47.28 17.31
CA SER A 1 -15.49 46.77 16.76
C SER A 1 -16.01 45.59 17.59
N MET A 2 -17.35 45.36 17.61
CA MET A 2 -18.02 44.41 18.52
C MET A 2 -17.50 42.96 18.49
N ALA A 3 -16.98 42.48 17.39
CA ALA A 3 -16.46 41.10 17.26
C ALA A 3 -15.16 40.87 18.04
N GLU A 4 -14.32 41.85 18.13
CA GLU A 4 -13.04 41.78 18.84
C GLU A 4 -13.18 41.75 20.36
N GLN A 5 -14.25 42.34 20.88
CA GLN A 5 -14.53 42.30 22.31
C GLN A 5 -15.06 40.96 22.81
N THR A 6 -15.75 40.20 21.96
CA THR A 6 -16.30 38.88 22.31
C THR A 6 -15.21 37.83 22.48
N GLU A 7 -14.16 37.85 21.66
CA GLU A 7 -13.03 36.90 21.78
C GLU A 7 -12.20 37.14 23.06
N ILE A 8 -12.03 38.36 23.48
CA ILE A 8 -11.22 38.70 24.68
C ILE A 8 -11.92 38.26 25.97
N TYR A 9 -13.24 38.29 26.00
CA TYR A 9 -14.03 37.84 27.15
C TYR A 9 -13.96 36.31 27.31
N ASP A 10 -13.98 35.54 26.22
CA ASP A 10 -13.89 34.09 26.26
C ASP A 10 -12.53 33.61 26.80
N ILE A 11 -11.44 34.21 26.39
CA ILE A 11 -10.09 33.84 26.84
C ILE A 11 -9.86 34.15 28.34
N LYS A 12 -10.36 35.28 28.82
CA LYS A 12 -10.27 35.62 30.25
C LYS A 12 -11.13 34.75 31.13
N PHE A 13 -12.31 34.37 30.66
CA PHE A 13 -13.23 33.46 31.35
C PHE A 13 -12.66 32.05 31.46
N LEU A 14 -12.09 31.53 30.36
CA LEU A 14 -11.37 30.26 30.31
C LEU A 14 -10.17 30.25 31.27
N LYS A 15 -9.39 31.32 31.31
CA LYS A 15 -8.22 31.43 32.17
C LYS A 15 -8.59 31.47 33.68
N GLY A 16 -9.71 32.09 34.01
CA GLY A 16 -10.26 32.11 35.38
C GLY A 16 -10.78 30.73 35.82
N PHE A 17 -11.43 30.01 34.93
CA PHE A 17 -11.97 28.67 35.16
C PHE A 17 -10.87 27.62 35.36
N ILE A 18 -9.83 27.65 34.52
CA ILE A 18 -8.65 26.79 34.60
C ILE A 18 -7.88 27.03 35.92
N ARG A 19 -7.79 28.27 36.39
CA ARG A 19 -7.06 28.62 37.63
C ARG A 19 -7.74 28.11 38.89
N ARG A 20 -9.07 28.04 38.92
CA ARG A 20 -9.83 27.56 40.09
C ARG A 20 -9.89 26.02 40.17
N ARG A 21 -9.78 25.31 39.08
CA ARG A 21 -9.81 23.85 39.03
C ARG A 21 -8.54 23.22 38.45
N LYS A 22 -7.39 23.84 38.72
CA LYS A 22 -6.06 23.37 38.21
C LYS A 22 -5.82 21.87 38.43
N ARG A 23 -6.20 21.35 39.61
CA ARG A 23 -5.98 19.95 39.96
C ARG A 23 -6.79 19.02 39.04
N VAL A 24 -8.05 19.34 38.82
CA VAL A 24 -8.93 18.53 37.95
C VAL A 24 -8.46 18.60 36.49
N PHE A 25 -8.07 19.79 36.02
CA PHE A 25 -7.58 19.95 34.65
C PHE A 25 -6.26 19.19 34.44
N ILE A 26 -5.33 19.28 35.40
CA ILE A 26 -4.05 18.56 35.32
C ILE A 26 -4.27 17.04 35.36
N THR A 27 -5.16 16.52 36.20
CA THR A 27 -5.44 15.07 36.28
C THR A 27 -6.07 14.58 35.00
N VAL A 28 -7.07 15.24 34.45
CA VAL A 28 -7.71 14.86 33.19
C VAL A 28 -6.71 14.93 32.04
N SER A 29 -5.92 16.01 31.94
CA SER A 29 -4.89 16.16 30.92
C SER A 29 -3.82 15.08 31.02
N SER A 30 -3.41 14.72 32.25
CA SER A 30 -2.44 13.65 32.48
C SER A 30 -2.97 12.27 32.07
N ILE A 31 -4.25 11.99 32.34
CA ILE A 31 -4.89 10.73 31.93
C ILE A 31 -4.98 10.65 30.41
N VAL A 32 -5.42 11.72 29.74
CA VAL A 32 -5.49 11.78 28.27
C VAL A 32 -4.10 11.63 27.65
N MET A 33 -3.09 12.29 28.21
CA MET A 33 -1.71 12.18 27.76
C MET A 33 -1.19 10.74 27.93
N ALA A 34 -1.41 10.12 29.09
CA ALA A 34 -1.02 8.73 29.34
C ALA A 34 -1.72 7.76 28.39
N ALA A 35 -3.01 7.95 28.16
CA ALA A 35 -3.76 7.15 27.19
C ALA A 35 -3.23 7.31 25.76
N ALA A 36 -2.90 8.54 25.34
CA ALA A 36 -2.32 8.80 24.03
C ALA A 36 -0.94 8.15 23.86
N VAL A 37 -0.10 8.22 24.89
CA VAL A 37 1.23 7.57 24.88
C VAL A 37 1.08 6.04 24.82
N LEU A 38 0.19 5.46 25.62
CA LEU A 38 -0.11 4.03 25.54
C LEU A 38 -0.60 3.64 24.16
N PHE A 39 -1.53 4.39 23.61
CA PHE A 39 -2.02 4.13 22.25
C PHE A 39 -0.90 4.21 21.20
N ALA A 40 -0.02 5.21 21.30
CA ALA A 40 1.10 5.34 20.37
C ALA A 40 2.11 4.18 20.45
N ILE A 41 2.33 3.61 21.65
CA ILE A 41 3.22 2.46 21.87
C ILE A 41 2.58 1.17 21.34
N PHE A 42 1.27 0.99 21.56
CA PHE A 42 0.54 -0.19 21.14
C PHE A 42 -0.03 -0.11 19.72
N ALA A 43 0.07 1.03 19.04
CA ALA A 43 -0.38 1.18 17.67
C ALA A 43 0.34 0.17 16.75
N PRO A 44 -0.38 -0.65 16.00
CA PRO A 44 0.24 -1.65 15.12
C PRO A 44 1.03 -0.94 14.02
N LYS A 45 2.34 -1.12 14.02
CA LYS A 45 3.20 -0.61 12.97
C LYS A 45 3.00 -1.47 11.72
N THR A 46 2.61 -0.84 10.63
CA THR A 46 2.48 -1.49 9.32
C THR A 46 3.57 -0.93 8.41
N TYR A 47 4.36 -1.80 7.83
CA TYR A 47 5.40 -1.47 6.87
C TYR A 47 4.92 -1.82 5.47
N VAL A 48 5.23 -0.98 4.51
CA VAL A 48 4.89 -1.19 3.09
C VAL A 48 6.18 -1.21 2.29
N SER A 49 6.37 -2.25 1.50
CA SER A 49 7.42 -2.30 0.48
C SER A 49 6.78 -2.25 -0.89
N THR A 50 7.34 -1.45 -1.77
CA THR A 50 6.84 -1.26 -3.14
C THR A 50 7.93 -1.58 -4.12
N ALA A 51 7.66 -2.48 -5.06
CA ALA A 51 8.49 -2.74 -6.22
C ALA A 51 7.83 -2.11 -7.46
N THR A 52 8.59 -1.34 -8.21
CA THR A 52 8.14 -0.71 -9.45
C THR A 52 8.80 -1.41 -10.62
N PHE A 53 8.01 -1.85 -11.59
CA PHE A 53 8.46 -2.51 -12.80
C PHE A 53 8.14 -1.63 -14.01
N LEU A 54 9.14 -1.45 -14.85
CA LEU A 54 8.96 -0.87 -16.16
C LEU A 54 8.76 -2.01 -17.17
N ILE A 55 7.66 -2.02 -17.86
CA ILE A 55 7.49 -2.91 -19.00
C ILE A 55 8.11 -2.16 -20.20
N GLU A 56 9.41 -2.34 -20.40
CA GLU A 56 10.03 -2.00 -21.68
C GLU A 56 9.56 -3.00 -22.73
N GLY A 57 8.37 -2.77 -23.25
CA GLY A 57 8.00 -3.41 -24.50
C GLY A 57 8.79 -2.72 -25.61
N GLN A 58 9.68 -3.40 -26.28
CA GLN A 58 10.06 -3.10 -27.68
C GLN A 58 8.82 -3.39 -28.57
N ILE A 59 7.72 -2.73 -28.27
CA ILE A 59 6.55 -2.78 -29.13
C ILE A 59 6.77 -1.59 -30.08
N SER A 60 7.09 -1.91 -31.33
CA SER A 60 7.21 -0.90 -32.39
C SER A 60 6.00 0.02 -32.33
N GLU A 61 6.22 1.33 -32.52
CA GLU A 61 5.18 2.37 -32.45
C GLU A 61 3.92 2.05 -33.25
N GLU A 62 4.04 1.25 -34.30
CA GLU A 62 2.95 0.78 -35.13
C GLU A 62 2.00 -0.18 -34.41
N VAL A 63 2.52 -1.04 -33.54
CA VAL A 63 1.72 -2.02 -32.78
C VAL A 63 0.99 -1.35 -31.62
N VAL A 64 1.60 -0.35 -30.97
CA VAL A 64 0.95 0.40 -29.85
C VAL A 64 -0.23 1.22 -30.36
N LYS A 65 -0.17 1.76 -31.57
CA LYS A 65 -1.30 2.53 -32.15
C LYS A 65 -2.51 1.67 -32.49
N GLY A 66 -2.33 0.35 -32.60
CA GLY A 66 -3.41 -0.61 -32.90
C GLY A 66 -3.94 -1.37 -31.71
N MET A 67 -3.31 -1.33 -30.53
CA MET A 67 -3.79 -2.06 -29.37
C MET A 67 -4.90 -1.32 -28.64
N PRO A 68 -6.01 -2.00 -28.30
CA PRO A 68 -7.05 -1.44 -27.43
C PRO A 68 -6.43 -1.03 -26.08
N VAL A 69 -6.82 0.12 -25.57
CA VAL A 69 -6.32 0.68 -24.30
C VAL A 69 -6.48 -0.29 -23.11
N GLY A 70 -7.39 -1.27 -23.19
CA GLY A 70 -7.64 -2.28 -22.17
C GLY A 70 -6.73 -3.51 -22.20
N TYR A 71 -5.99 -3.75 -23.29
CA TYR A 71 -5.22 -5.00 -23.45
C TYR A 71 -4.12 -5.20 -22.38
N ILE A 72 -3.45 -4.12 -22.01
CA ILE A 72 -2.39 -4.15 -20.99
C ILE A 72 -2.99 -4.42 -19.62
N ASP A 73 -4.13 -3.83 -19.31
CA ASP A 73 -4.82 -4.01 -18.04
C ASP A 73 -5.38 -5.46 -17.92
N GLU A 74 -5.95 -6.00 -18.99
CA GLU A 74 -6.41 -7.42 -19.03
C GLU A 74 -5.25 -8.40 -18.84
N ARG A 75 -4.12 -8.15 -19.49
CA ARG A 75 -2.93 -8.99 -19.36
C ARG A 75 -2.35 -8.93 -17.96
N LEU A 76 -2.24 -7.73 -17.39
CA LEU A 76 -1.78 -7.55 -16.02
C LEU A 76 -2.72 -8.23 -15.01
N GLN A 77 -4.02 -8.16 -15.24
CA GLN A 77 -5.02 -8.82 -14.40
C GLN A 77 -4.88 -10.36 -14.47
N ALA A 78 -4.66 -10.93 -15.66
CA ALA A 78 -4.43 -12.35 -15.83
C ALA A 78 -3.15 -12.82 -15.12
N ILE A 79 -2.04 -12.11 -15.26
CA ILE A 79 -0.79 -12.39 -14.55
C ILE A 79 -0.99 -12.26 -13.04
N THR A 80 -1.68 -11.23 -12.60
CA THR A 80 -2.01 -11.00 -11.17
C THR A 80 -2.77 -12.20 -10.60
N GLN A 81 -3.78 -12.69 -11.29
CA GLN A 81 -4.53 -13.87 -10.85
C GLN A 81 -3.65 -15.13 -10.75
N GLN A 82 -2.71 -15.33 -11.67
CA GLN A 82 -1.78 -16.46 -11.63
C GLN A 82 -0.79 -16.33 -10.46
N VAL A 83 -0.20 -15.16 -10.26
CA VAL A 83 0.77 -14.90 -9.19
C VAL A 83 0.10 -14.94 -7.81
N LEU A 84 -1.12 -14.40 -7.70
CA LEU A 84 -1.92 -14.43 -6.48
C LEU A 84 -2.82 -15.66 -6.37
N SER A 85 -2.49 -16.73 -7.12
CA SER A 85 -3.19 -18.02 -6.98
C SER A 85 -2.99 -18.60 -5.58
N ARG A 86 -3.96 -19.37 -5.11
CA ARG A 86 -3.95 -19.98 -3.79
C ARG A 86 -2.64 -20.73 -3.50
N ASP A 87 -2.20 -21.54 -4.43
CA ASP A 87 -1.02 -22.40 -4.26
C ASP A 87 0.27 -21.59 -4.12
N LYS A 88 0.42 -20.53 -4.92
CA LYS A 88 1.59 -19.64 -4.84
C LYS A 88 1.59 -18.82 -3.56
N LEU A 89 0.44 -18.34 -3.12
CA LEU A 89 0.33 -17.64 -1.87
C LEU A 89 0.60 -18.54 -0.67
N LEU A 90 0.13 -19.79 -0.68
CA LEU A 90 0.43 -20.78 0.36
C LEU A 90 1.93 -21.06 0.44
N GLU A 91 2.60 -21.24 -0.69
CA GLU A 91 4.06 -21.41 -0.75
C GLU A 91 4.78 -20.25 -0.03
N ILE A 92 4.42 -19.02 -0.35
CA ILE A 92 5.02 -17.81 0.25
C ILE A 92 4.68 -17.70 1.74
N ILE A 93 3.42 -17.94 2.13
CA ILE A 93 2.98 -17.90 3.52
C ILE A 93 3.76 -18.89 4.38
N GLN A 94 3.96 -20.10 3.89
CA GLN A 94 4.71 -21.15 4.59
C GLN A 94 6.20 -20.83 4.62
N GLN A 95 6.79 -20.40 3.50
CA GLN A 95 8.20 -20.08 3.38
C GLN A 95 8.63 -18.96 4.34
N TYR A 96 7.83 -17.92 4.45
CA TYR A 96 8.13 -16.75 5.30
C TYR A 96 7.38 -16.75 6.62
N ASN A 97 6.66 -17.83 6.95
CA ASN A 97 5.87 -17.98 8.17
C ASN A 97 4.95 -16.79 8.45
N LEU A 98 4.21 -16.37 7.42
CA LEU A 98 3.34 -15.21 7.47
C LEU A 98 2.08 -15.52 8.27
N TYR A 99 1.55 -14.50 8.93
CA TYR A 99 0.27 -14.53 9.68
C TYR A 99 0.18 -15.58 10.80
N GLY A 100 1.29 -16.26 11.12
CA GLY A 100 1.31 -17.30 12.16
C GLY A 100 0.55 -18.58 11.79
N ALA A 101 0.17 -18.75 10.52
CA ALA A 101 -0.57 -19.90 10.02
C ALA A 101 0.38 -21.08 9.74
N ARG A 102 0.65 -21.92 10.76
CA ARG A 102 1.65 -22.98 10.62
C ARG A 102 1.11 -24.33 10.17
N GLU A 103 -0.04 -24.80 10.64
CA GLU A 103 -0.50 -26.17 10.39
C GLU A 103 -2.02 -26.32 10.25
N ASP A 104 -2.80 -25.33 10.64
CA ASP A 104 -4.25 -25.39 10.54
C ASP A 104 -4.72 -24.93 9.16
N GLN A 105 -5.44 -25.82 8.46
CA GLN A 105 -5.96 -25.53 7.12
C GLN A 105 -6.91 -24.33 7.10
N ALA A 106 -7.70 -24.15 8.16
CA ALA A 106 -8.58 -22.99 8.29
C ALA A 106 -7.79 -21.68 8.46
N ALA A 107 -6.70 -21.72 9.27
CA ALA A 107 -5.82 -20.58 9.44
C ALA A 107 -5.07 -20.23 8.15
N LEU A 108 -4.68 -21.23 7.34
CA LEU A 108 -4.05 -21.02 6.04
C LEU A 108 -4.98 -20.33 5.03
N GLU A 109 -6.26 -20.70 5.00
CA GLU A 109 -7.23 -20.04 4.12
C GLU A 109 -7.45 -18.57 4.51
N VAL A 110 -7.53 -18.29 5.81
CA VAL A 110 -7.61 -16.91 6.32
C VAL A 110 -6.33 -16.12 5.94
N ALA A 111 -5.17 -16.74 6.07
CA ALA A 111 -3.89 -16.14 5.70
C ALA A 111 -3.80 -15.83 4.20
N VAL A 112 -4.26 -16.73 3.33
CA VAL A 112 -4.32 -16.50 1.88
C VAL A 112 -5.23 -15.31 1.55
N LYS A 113 -6.41 -15.25 2.16
CA LYS A 113 -7.33 -14.13 1.97
C LYS A 113 -6.68 -12.82 2.40
N LYS A 114 -6.07 -12.79 3.59
CA LYS A 114 -5.39 -11.63 4.13
C LYS A 114 -4.22 -11.19 3.27
N MET A 115 -3.41 -12.12 2.77
CA MET A 115 -2.30 -11.81 1.89
C MET A 115 -2.76 -11.17 0.56
N ARG A 116 -3.91 -11.60 0.02
CA ARG A 116 -4.51 -10.96 -1.16
C ARG A 116 -4.94 -9.52 -0.89
N GLU A 117 -5.42 -9.23 0.31
CA GLU A 117 -5.79 -7.87 0.72
C GLU A 117 -4.55 -7.00 0.97
N ASP A 118 -3.46 -7.60 1.47
CA ASP A 118 -2.21 -6.92 1.78
C ASP A 118 -1.32 -6.67 0.54
N VAL A 119 -1.60 -7.34 -0.59
CA VAL A 119 -0.91 -7.13 -1.87
C VAL A 119 -1.72 -6.21 -2.76
N VAL A 120 -1.12 -5.11 -3.18
CA VAL A 120 -1.75 -4.13 -4.07
C VAL A 120 -0.93 -4.00 -5.34
N VAL A 121 -1.56 -4.22 -6.48
CA VAL A 121 -0.97 -4.01 -7.82
C VAL A 121 -1.65 -2.82 -8.46
N ARG A 122 -0.87 -1.85 -8.93
CA ARG A 122 -1.36 -0.65 -9.60
C ARG A 122 -0.59 -0.40 -10.87
N THR A 123 -1.30 -0.04 -11.92
CA THR A 123 -0.72 0.46 -13.17
C THR A 123 -0.46 1.95 -13.05
N ILE A 124 0.76 2.39 -13.36
CA ILE A 124 1.12 3.80 -13.46
C ILE A 124 1.22 4.12 -14.94
N ARG A 125 0.39 5.00 -15.44
CA ARG A 125 0.49 5.55 -16.79
C ARG A 125 1.42 6.75 -16.79
N ALA A 126 2.15 6.94 -17.88
CA ALA A 126 3.06 8.09 -18.01
C ALA A 126 2.34 9.45 -17.85
N GLU A 127 1.04 9.48 -18.09
CA GLU A 127 0.19 10.67 -17.90
C GLU A 127 0.09 11.10 -16.43
N ASP A 128 0.26 10.17 -15.48
CA ASP A 128 0.17 10.46 -14.04
C ASP A 128 1.48 11.01 -13.46
N LEU A 129 2.60 10.81 -14.15
CA LEU A 129 3.94 11.16 -13.67
C LEU A 129 4.39 12.56 -14.05
N ASP A 130 3.84 13.16 -15.11
CA ASP A 130 4.31 14.45 -15.57
C ASP A 130 3.15 15.39 -15.94
N LYS A 131 2.95 16.41 -15.10
CA LYS A 131 2.04 17.54 -15.40
C LYS A 131 2.58 18.47 -16.50
N ARG A 132 3.69 18.12 -17.17
CA ARG A 132 4.27 18.89 -18.28
C ARG A 132 3.95 18.21 -19.59
N PRO A 133 3.36 18.92 -20.57
CA PRO A 133 3.15 18.38 -21.90
C PRO A 133 4.50 18.20 -22.61
N SER A 134 5.00 16.97 -22.64
CA SER A 134 6.20 16.61 -23.38
C SER A 134 5.78 16.04 -24.75
N PRO A 135 6.35 16.50 -25.86
CA PRO A 135 5.92 16.07 -27.20
C PRO A 135 6.36 14.64 -27.56
N THR A 136 7.16 13.99 -26.74
CA THR A 136 7.59 12.61 -26.94
C THR A 136 6.84 11.72 -25.95
N ARG A 137 5.60 11.38 -26.27
CA ARG A 137 4.77 10.45 -25.51
C ARG A 137 5.24 9.03 -25.79
N PHE A 138 6.23 8.56 -25.05
CA PHE A 138 6.44 7.12 -24.91
C PHE A 138 5.30 6.61 -24.02
N ASN A 139 4.45 5.75 -24.55
CA ASN A 139 3.45 5.01 -23.76
C ASN A 139 4.15 3.98 -22.88
N THR A 140 5.02 4.43 -22.00
CA THR A 140 5.66 3.59 -21.01
C THR A 140 4.65 3.28 -19.94
N VAL A 141 4.23 2.05 -19.85
CA VAL A 141 3.35 1.56 -18.78
C VAL A 141 4.25 0.96 -17.72
N ALA A 142 4.29 1.58 -16.57
CA ALA A 142 4.89 1.02 -15.38
C ALA A 142 3.79 0.43 -14.47
N PHE A 143 4.10 -0.61 -13.75
CA PHE A 143 3.23 -1.09 -12.68
C PHE A 143 3.99 -1.20 -11.36
N THR A 144 3.25 -0.97 -10.29
CA THR A 144 3.77 -1.10 -8.93
C THR A 144 3.10 -2.27 -8.24
N LEU A 145 3.93 -3.05 -7.57
CA LEU A 145 3.52 -4.11 -6.66
C LEU A 145 3.89 -3.68 -5.25
N SER A 146 2.91 -3.57 -4.38
CA SER A 146 3.11 -3.22 -2.98
C SER A 146 2.61 -4.34 -2.09
N TYR A 147 3.37 -4.65 -1.06
CA TYR A 147 2.97 -5.58 0.00
C TYR A 147 3.14 -4.91 1.35
N GLN A 148 2.17 -5.09 2.23
CA GLN A 148 2.17 -4.55 3.59
C GLN A 148 2.22 -5.67 4.64
N GLY A 149 2.95 -5.41 5.73
CA GLY A 149 3.08 -6.37 6.82
C GLY A 149 3.68 -5.76 8.09
N LYS A 150 3.88 -6.58 9.10
CA LYS A 150 4.34 -6.14 10.42
C LYS A 150 5.86 -6.05 10.56
N ASP A 151 6.60 -6.89 9.84
CA ASP A 151 8.06 -6.95 9.90
C ASP A 151 8.69 -6.43 8.60
N PRO A 152 9.53 -5.38 8.66
CA PRO A 152 10.09 -4.73 7.46
C PRO A 152 10.98 -5.66 6.62
N LYS A 153 11.73 -6.57 7.25
CA LYS A 153 12.58 -7.53 6.52
C LYS A 153 11.74 -8.53 5.75
N THR A 154 10.75 -9.10 6.41
CA THR A 154 9.81 -10.05 5.79
C THR A 154 9.02 -9.39 4.67
N VAL A 155 8.55 -8.16 4.87
CA VAL A 155 7.83 -7.38 3.84
C VAL A 155 8.69 -7.18 2.60
N GLN A 156 9.97 -6.82 2.77
CA GLN A 156 10.90 -6.67 1.64
C GLN A 156 11.12 -8.00 0.91
N GLN A 157 11.35 -9.08 1.63
CA GLN A 157 11.59 -10.41 1.03
C GLN A 157 10.37 -10.90 0.26
N VAL A 158 9.17 -10.78 0.83
CA VAL A 158 7.92 -11.15 0.18
C VAL A 158 7.68 -10.32 -1.08
N THR A 159 7.89 -9.00 -1.01
CA THR A 159 7.78 -8.11 -2.18
C THR A 159 8.75 -8.53 -3.28
N SER A 160 10.01 -8.83 -2.94
CA SER A 160 11.01 -9.29 -3.91
C SER A 160 10.63 -10.63 -4.53
N ARG A 161 10.10 -11.57 -3.74
CA ARG A 161 9.64 -12.88 -4.25
C ARG A 161 8.46 -12.74 -5.19
N LEU A 162 7.45 -11.96 -4.82
CA LEU A 162 6.32 -11.66 -5.69
C LEU A 162 6.77 -10.98 -6.98
N ALA A 163 7.70 -10.04 -6.89
CA ALA A 163 8.29 -9.36 -8.02
C ALA A 163 8.94 -10.34 -9.01
N SER A 164 9.77 -11.25 -8.51
CA SER A 164 10.40 -12.29 -9.33
C SER A 164 9.38 -13.18 -10.03
N LEU A 165 8.29 -13.54 -9.35
CA LEU A 165 7.21 -14.33 -9.95
C LEU A 165 6.49 -13.58 -11.09
N TYR A 166 6.30 -12.27 -10.93
CA TYR A 166 5.72 -11.43 -11.99
C TYR A 166 6.62 -11.36 -13.23
N ILE A 167 7.93 -11.20 -13.02
CA ILE A 167 8.90 -11.17 -14.13
C ILE A 167 8.92 -12.52 -14.85
N GLU A 168 9.05 -13.63 -14.11
CA GLU A 168 9.05 -14.97 -14.65
C GLU A 168 7.80 -15.25 -15.50
N LYS A 169 6.62 -14.91 -14.98
CA LYS A 169 5.37 -15.12 -15.71
C LYS A 169 5.23 -14.20 -16.92
N ASN A 170 5.75 -13.00 -16.86
CA ASN A 170 5.73 -12.10 -18.00
C ASN A 170 6.68 -12.56 -19.12
N GLU A 171 7.83 -13.13 -18.79
CA GLU A 171 8.76 -13.69 -19.78
C GLU A 171 8.18 -14.92 -20.46
N LEU A 172 7.64 -15.87 -19.70
CA LEU A 172 6.97 -17.06 -20.27
C LEU A 172 5.81 -16.70 -21.20
N ALA A 173 5.08 -15.64 -20.87
CA ALA A 173 4.01 -15.15 -21.73
C ALA A 173 4.52 -14.53 -23.03
N LYS A 174 5.75 -13.98 -23.08
CA LYS A 174 6.36 -13.49 -24.33
C LYS A 174 6.76 -14.62 -25.27
N GLU A 175 7.28 -15.72 -24.74
CA GLU A 175 7.72 -16.88 -25.55
C GLU A 175 6.56 -17.62 -26.23
N GLN A 176 5.35 -17.53 -25.71
CA GLN A 176 4.17 -18.17 -26.32
C GLN A 176 3.61 -17.44 -27.55
N TYR A 177 4.09 -16.23 -27.83
CA TYR A 177 3.61 -15.39 -28.95
C TYR A 177 4.66 -15.19 -30.06
N VAL A 178 5.76 -15.93 -30.03
CA VAL A 178 6.76 -16.04 -31.10
C VAL A 178 6.59 -17.37 -31.83
#